data_c74ff9034b9685945b289146a4dd6a28
#
_entry.id   c74ff9034b9685945b289146a4dd6a28
#
_cell.length_a   1.000
_cell.length_b   1.000
_cell.length_c   1.000
_cell.angle_alpha   90.00
_cell.angle_beta   90.00
_cell.angle_gamma   90.00
#
_symmetry.space_group_name_H-M   'P 1'
#
loop_
_entity.id
_entity.type
_entity.pdbx_description
1 polymer ?
#
loop_
_entity_poly.entity_id
_entity_poly.type
_entity_poly.pdbx_seq_one_letter_code
_entity_poly.pdbx_strand_id
1 'polypeptide(L)'
;KEMTDILAEQGHDVQKTMSELFRIEPHIIYQGMIRNARSVEERHSLCDEYIKETKDSAGNKVTEILHQDMLMLAFTNEVTMLLNDLEWFSMSCRYGLADEEMLYQSLHLTFLSSVWLLYQYICFNNRENTDKLFTNVIWLFNKWADRLRAIEKEAQEEAEQYSQKIEAKKKDLEETERKARQVEPKVHAGKGLK
;
A
#
# COMPACT_ATOMS: atom_id res chain seq x y z
N LYS A 1 -21.61 10.62 -34.53
CA LYS A 1 -20.59 11.69 -34.43
C LYS A 1 -20.57 12.32 -33.07
N GLU A 2 -21.74 12.58 -32.47
CA GLU A 2 -21.83 13.18 -31.10
C GLU A 2 -21.31 12.26 -29.97
N MET A 3 -21.57 10.95 -30.07
CA MET A 3 -21.16 10.02 -28.98
C MET A 3 -19.65 9.75 -28.95
N THR A 4 -18.99 9.76 -30.11
CA THR A 4 -17.52 9.68 -30.19
C THR A 4 -16.84 10.94 -29.70
N ASP A 5 -17.44 12.09 -29.90
CA ASP A 5 -16.89 13.37 -29.44
C ASP A 5 -17.05 13.54 -27.92
N ILE A 6 -18.18 13.10 -27.35
CA ILE A 6 -18.42 13.07 -25.89
C ILE A 6 -17.48 12.09 -25.19
N LEU A 7 -17.23 10.91 -25.76
CA LEU A 7 -16.30 9.93 -25.20
C LEU A 7 -14.85 10.43 -25.29
N ALA A 8 -14.49 11.18 -26.34
CA ALA A 8 -13.17 11.78 -26.48
C ALA A 8 -12.95 12.93 -25.47
N GLU A 9 -13.95 13.78 -25.25
CA GLU A 9 -13.89 14.84 -24.23
C GLU A 9 -13.83 14.27 -22.81
N GLN A 10 -14.67 13.27 -22.49
CA GLN A 10 -14.62 12.58 -21.20
C GLN A 10 -13.33 11.80 -21.00
N GLY A 11 -12.80 11.18 -22.06
CA GLY A 11 -11.50 10.48 -21.99
C GLY A 11 -10.35 11.42 -21.68
N HIS A 12 -10.35 12.61 -22.26
CA HIS A 12 -9.27 13.60 -22.02
C HIS A 12 -9.30 14.15 -20.60
N ASP A 13 -10.47 14.36 -20.02
CA ASP A 13 -10.62 14.84 -18.64
C ASP A 13 -10.25 13.74 -17.62
N VAL A 14 -10.63 12.50 -17.87
CA VAL A 14 -10.25 11.34 -17.04
C VAL A 14 -8.74 11.10 -17.10
N GLN A 15 -8.12 11.18 -18.28
CA GLN A 15 -6.69 11.00 -18.46
C GLN A 15 -5.90 12.03 -17.67
N LYS A 16 -6.23 13.31 -17.80
CA LYS A 16 -5.57 14.39 -17.08
C LYS A 16 -5.68 14.18 -15.57
N THR A 17 -6.88 13.84 -15.11
CA THR A 17 -7.16 13.61 -13.69
C THR A 17 -6.42 12.39 -13.16
N MET A 18 -6.37 11.29 -13.90
CA MET A 18 -5.66 10.06 -13.49
C MET A 18 -4.14 10.29 -13.45
N SER A 19 -3.56 10.97 -14.42
CA SER A 19 -2.13 11.31 -14.39
C SER A 19 -1.77 12.24 -13.23
N GLU A 20 -2.66 13.17 -12.88
CA GLU A 20 -2.48 14.08 -11.74
C GLU A 20 -2.63 13.36 -10.40
N LEU A 21 -3.63 12.47 -10.27
CA LEU A 21 -3.91 11.73 -9.04
C LEU A 21 -2.84 10.69 -8.70
N PHE A 22 -2.44 9.90 -9.69
CA PHE A 22 -1.52 8.80 -9.45
C PHE A 22 -0.07 9.13 -9.80
N ARG A 23 0.16 10.27 -10.47
CA ARG A 23 1.48 10.65 -11.04
C ARG A 23 2.09 9.52 -11.86
N ILE A 24 1.24 8.76 -12.54
CA ILE A 24 1.65 7.63 -13.36
C ILE A 24 1.80 8.11 -14.79
N GLU A 25 2.99 7.93 -15.33
CA GLU A 25 3.25 8.24 -16.73
C GLU A 25 2.85 7.07 -17.63
N PRO A 26 2.39 7.33 -18.87
CA PRO A 26 1.92 6.29 -19.80
C PRO A 26 2.92 5.14 -20.00
N HIS A 27 4.23 5.42 -19.98
CA HIS A 27 5.26 4.40 -20.12
C HIS A 27 5.27 3.39 -18.95
N ILE A 28 4.91 3.82 -17.73
CA ILE A 28 4.82 2.93 -16.55
C ILE A 28 3.64 1.98 -16.72
N ILE A 29 2.50 2.50 -17.19
CA ILE A 29 1.30 1.69 -17.47
C ILE A 29 1.64 0.65 -18.55
N TYR A 30 2.23 1.08 -19.65
CA TYR A 30 2.67 0.19 -20.71
C TYR A 30 3.62 -0.91 -20.21
N GLN A 31 4.63 -0.57 -19.41
CA GLN A 31 5.54 -1.56 -18.82
C GLN A 31 4.80 -2.55 -17.91
N GLY A 32 3.79 -2.08 -17.18
CA GLY A 32 2.92 -2.94 -16.37
C GLY A 32 2.15 -3.94 -17.24
N MET A 33 1.54 -3.49 -18.33
CA MET A 33 0.81 -4.34 -19.27
C MET A 33 1.72 -5.40 -19.89
N ILE A 34 2.91 -5.01 -20.37
CA ILE A 34 3.91 -5.95 -20.93
C ILE A 34 4.36 -6.98 -19.89
N ARG A 35 4.54 -6.59 -18.65
CA ARG A 35 4.92 -7.50 -17.56
C ARG A 35 3.83 -8.51 -17.25
N ASN A 36 2.58 -8.09 -17.32
CA ASN A 36 1.41 -8.90 -16.99
C ASN A 36 0.85 -9.67 -18.20
N ALA A 37 1.39 -9.47 -19.40
CA ALA A 37 0.97 -10.20 -20.60
C ALA A 37 1.10 -11.72 -20.42
N ARG A 38 0.01 -12.44 -20.71
CA ARG A 38 -0.12 -13.88 -20.46
C ARG A 38 0.56 -14.76 -21.49
N SER A 39 0.82 -14.20 -22.68
CA SER A 39 1.49 -14.90 -23.77
C SER A 39 2.49 -14.04 -24.50
N VAL A 40 3.34 -14.67 -25.32
CA VAL A 40 4.30 -13.98 -26.20
C VAL A 40 3.60 -13.21 -27.28
N GLU A 41 2.48 -13.76 -27.81
CA GLU A 41 1.65 -13.14 -28.83
C GLU A 41 0.97 -11.89 -28.32
N GLU A 42 0.40 -11.94 -27.10
CA GLU A 42 -0.18 -10.77 -26.43
C GLU A 42 0.86 -9.67 -26.21
N ARG A 43 2.06 -10.04 -25.81
CA ARG A 43 3.18 -9.10 -25.64
C ARG A 43 3.58 -8.42 -26.94
N HIS A 44 3.66 -9.18 -28.05
CA HIS A 44 3.94 -8.61 -29.35
C HIS A 44 2.83 -7.68 -29.83
N SER A 45 1.56 -8.08 -29.64
CA SER A 45 0.40 -7.24 -29.99
C SER A 45 0.43 -5.90 -29.24
N LEU A 46 0.74 -5.91 -27.94
CA LEU A 46 0.87 -4.68 -27.15
C LEU A 46 2.05 -3.81 -27.63
N CYS A 47 3.16 -4.43 -28.05
CA CYS A 47 4.28 -3.67 -28.61
C CYS A 47 3.89 -3.02 -29.94
N ASP A 48 3.23 -3.75 -30.82
CA ASP A 48 2.82 -3.24 -32.13
C ASP A 48 1.75 -2.14 -32.03
N GLU A 49 0.87 -2.24 -31.03
CA GLU A 49 -0.21 -1.29 -30.80
C GLU A 49 0.25 0.02 -30.15
N TYR A 50 1.14 -0.08 -29.15
CA TYR A 50 1.47 1.05 -28.29
C TYR A 50 2.87 1.62 -28.46
N ILE A 51 3.75 0.99 -29.25
CA ILE A 51 5.12 1.47 -29.45
C ILE A 51 5.42 1.77 -30.90
N LYS A 52 6.08 2.91 -31.10
CA LYS A 52 6.75 3.25 -32.35
C LYS A 52 8.22 3.50 -32.10
N GLU A 53 9.08 2.68 -32.71
CA GLU A 53 10.51 2.95 -32.73
C GLU A 53 10.84 3.98 -33.82
N THR A 54 11.43 5.09 -33.42
CA THR A 54 11.91 6.15 -34.32
C THR A 54 13.42 6.38 -34.06
N LYS A 55 14.07 7.14 -34.93
CA LYS A 55 15.43 7.59 -34.69
C LYS A 55 15.40 9.10 -34.50
N ASP A 56 16.13 9.59 -33.50
CA ASP A 56 16.33 11.01 -33.29
C ASP A 56 17.27 11.60 -34.36
N SER A 57 17.46 12.91 -34.32
CA SER A 57 18.38 13.64 -35.25
C SER A 57 19.84 13.20 -35.11
N ALA A 58 20.23 12.53 -34.04
CA ALA A 58 21.55 11.98 -33.78
C ALA A 58 21.67 10.48 -34.17
N GLY A 59 20.56 9.86 -34.67
CA GLY A 59 20.52 8.47 -35.08
C GLY A 59 20.26 7.46 -33.96
N ASN A 60 20.01 7.92 -32.73
CA ASN A 60 19.70 7.04 -31.60
C ASN A 60 18.27 6.54 -31.73
N LYS A 61 18.04 5.28 -31.30
CA LYS A 61 16.69 4.74 -31.20
C LYS A 61 15.92 5.46 -30.10
N VAL A 62 14.76 6.01 -30.44
CA VAL A 62 13.81 6.61 -29.52
C VAL A 62 12.50 5.83 -29.61
N THR A 63 11.98 5.48 -28.45
CA THR A 63 10.70 4.78 -28.32
C THR A 63 9.62 5.80 -28.00
N GLU A 64 8.66 5.95 -28.86
CA GLU A 64 7.48 6.79 -28.67
C GLU A 64 6.30 5.90 -28.26
N ILE A 65 5.58 6.33 -27.22
CA ILE A 65 4.35 5.65 -26.80
C ILE A 65 3.19 6.26 -27.57
N LEU A 66 2.53 5.42 -28.36
CA LEU A 66 1.33 5.76 -29.10
C LEU A 66 0.09 5.59 -28.23
N HIS A 67 -1.00 6.23 -28.64
CA HIS A 67 -2.33 6.06 -28.04
C HIS A 67 -2.36 6.17 -26.50
N GLN A 68 -1.68 7.18 -25.96
CA GLN A 68 -1.62 7.41 -24.51
C GLN A 68 -3.00 7.47 -23.86
N ASP A 69 -3.99 8.04 -24.56
CA ASP A 69 -5.37 8.13 -24.09
C ASP A 69 -6.01 6.73 -23.94
N MET A 70 -5.74 5.82 -24.85
CA MET A 70 -6.22 4.44 -24.76
C MET A 70 -5.55 3.67 -23.63
N LEU A 71 -4.25 3.87 -23.40
CA LEU A 71 -3.55 3.30 -22.26
C LEU A 71 -4.14 3.77 -20.92
N MET A 72 -4.43 5.06 -20.81
CA MET A 72 -5.05 5.63 -19.60
C MET A 72 -6.47 5.12 -19.42
N LEU A 73 -7.23 4.95 -20.48
CA LEU A 73 -8.58 4.37 -20.43
C LEU A 73 -8.52 2.90 -19.98
N ALA A 74 -7.61 2.11 -20.55
CA ALA A 74 -7.42 0.72 -20.16
C ALA A 74 -7.03 0.62 -18.67
N PHE A 75 -6.11 1.45 -18.19
CA PHE A 75 -5.75 1.53 -16.79
C PHE A 75 -6.94 1.89 -15.89
N THR A 76 -7.74 2.88 -16.29
CA THR A 76 -8.94 3.30 -15.56
C THR A 76 -9.96 2.16 -15.45
N ASN A 77 -10.16 1.40 -16.54
CA ASN A 77 -11.04 0.24 -16.53
C ASN A 77 -10.55 -0.85 -15.58
N GLU A 78 -9.24 -1.17 -15.59
CA GLU A 78 -8.65 -2.15 -14.67
C GLU A 78 -8.80 -1.71 -13.21
N VAL A 79 -8.56 -0.44 -12.89
CA VAL A 79 -8.76 0.11 -11.54
C VAL A 79 -10.23 0.01 -11.13
N THR A 80 -11.15 0.31 -12.02
CA THR A 80 -12.59 0.22 -11.76
C THR A 80 -13.02 -1.23 -11.53
N MET A 81 -12.53 -2.17 -12.33
CA MET A 81 -12.79 -3.60 -12.14
C MET A 81 -12.27 -4.09 -10.79
N LEU A 82 -11.04 -3.75 -10.44
CA LEU A 82 -10.47 -4.09 -9.13
C LEU A 82 -11.30 -3.52 -7.98
N LEU A 83 -11.75 -2.27 -8.07
CA LEU A 83 -12.61 -1.66 -7.06
C LEU A 83 -13.98 -2.33 -6.96
N ASN A 84 -14.55 -2.78 -8.08
CA ASN A 84 -15.78 -3.56 -8.07
C ASN A 84 -15.58 -4.91 -7.36
N ASP A 85 -14.47 -5.60 -7.62
CA ASP A 85 -14.13 -6.85 -6.93
C ASP A 85 -13.95 -6.63 -5.42
N LEU A 86 -13.26 -5.56 -5.03
CA LEU A 86 -13.13 -5.17 -3.63
C LEU A 86 -14.47 -4.79 -3.00
N GLU A 87 -15.39 -4.18 -3.74
CA GLU A 87 -16.74 -3.86 -3.26
C GLU A 87 -17.55 -5.14 -3.01
N TRP A 88 -17.51 -6.12 -3.92
CA TRP A 88 -18.14 -7.42 -3.74
C TRP A 88 -17.54 -8.18 -2.55
N PHE A 89 -16.22 -8.20 -2.42
CA PHE A 89 -15.53 -8.78 -1.27
C PHE A 89 -15.98 -8.13 0.04
N SER A 90 -15.97 -6.80 0.09
CA SER A 90 -16.35 -6.04 1.29
C SER A 90 -17.81 -6.20 1.64
N MET A 91 -18.68 -6.27 0.64
CA MET A 91 -20.11 -6.57 0.80
C MET A 91 -20.30 -7.96 1.41
N SER A 92 -19.56 -8.95 0.95
CA SER A 92 -19.65 -10.31 1.49
C SER A 92 -19.28 -10.37 2.99
N CYS A 93 -18.27 -9.62 3.40
CA CYS A 93 -17.92 -9.45 4.81
C CYS A 93 -19.02 -8.72 5.60
N ARG A 94 -19.55 -7.64 5.03
CA ARG A 94 -20.53 -6.78 5.71
C ARG A 94 -21.85 -7.50 6.00
N TYR A 95 -22.30 -8.33 5.06
CA TYR A 95 -23.57 -9.05 5.15
C TYR A 95 -23.42 -10.47 5.70
N GLY A 96 -22.24 -10.85 6.19
CA GLY A 96 -22.01 -12.15 6.80
C GLY A 96 -22.05 -13.33 5.83
N LEU A 97 -21.82 -13.08 4.54
CA LEU A 97 -21.68 -14.11 3.51
C LEU A 97 -20.30 -14.79 3.54
N ALA A 98 -19.34 -14.13 4.16
CA ALA A 98 -17.98 -14.62 4.35
C ALA A 98 -17.58 -14.51 5.83
N ASP A 99 -16.71 -15.39 6.30
CA ASP A 99 -16.12 -15.32 7.64
C ASP A 99 -15.08 -14.18 7.69
N GLU A 100 -15.53 -13.02 8.15
CA GLU A 100 -14.70 -11.82 8.22
C GLU A 100 -13.48 -11.99 9.12
N GLU A 101 -13.62 -12.75 10.23
CA GLU A 101 -12.52 -12.96 11.17
C GLU A 101 -11.38 -13.74 10.52
N MET A 102 -11.71 -14.81 9.81
CA MET A 102 -10.73 -15.60 9.06
C MET A 102 -10.09 -14.78 7.94
N LEU A 103 -10.87 -13.96 7.24
CA LEU A 103 -10.38 -13.10 6.16
C LEU A 103 -9.49 -11.96 6.69
N TYR A 104 -9.85 -11.38 7.84
CA TYR A 104 -9.00 -10.38 8.48
C TYR A 104 -7.61 -10.94 8.78
N GLN A 105 -7.52 -12.11 9.40
CA GLN A 105 -6.24 -12.73 9.76
C GLN A 105 -5.33 -12.92 8.54
N SER A 106 -5.90 -13.22 7.39
CA SER A 106 -5.15 -13.57 6.18
C SER A 106 -4.89 -12.39 5.25
N LEU A 107 -5.80 -11.43 5.16
CA LEU A 107 -5.86 -10.47 4.05
C LEU A 107 -5.82 -8.99 4.47
N HIS A 108 -5.92 -8.68 5.77
CA HIS A 108 -6.10 -7.28 6.20
C HIS A 108 -5.02 -6.33 5.68
N LEU A 109 -3.73 -6.71 5.73
CA LEU A 109 -2.65 -5.85 5.26
C LEU A 109 -2.72 -5.61 3.75
N THR A 110 -2.99 -6.67 2.98
CA THR A 110 -3.12 -6.57 1.52
C THR A 110 -4.33 -5.71 1.15
N PHE A 111 -5.46 -5.93 1.78
CA PHE A 111 -6.67 -5.14 1.55
C PHE A 111 -6.47 -3.68 1.91
N LEU A 112 -5.97 -3.38 3.12
CA LEU A 112 -5.74 -2.01 3.57
C LEU A 112 -4.77 -1.26 2.66
N SER A 113 -3.65 -1.90 2.27
CA SER A 113 -2.68 -1.27 1.37
C SER A 113 -3.24 -1.04 -0.04
N SER A 114 -4.04 -1.97 -0.57
CA SER A 114 -4.68 -1.83 -1.88
C SER A 114 -5.69 -0.68 -1.88
N VAL A 115 -6.56 -0.62 -0.87
CA VAL A 115 -7.56 0.46 -0.75
C VAL A 115 -6.87 1.81 -0.51
N TRP A 116 -5.80 1.85 0.28
CA TRP A 116 -5.02 3.08 0.49
C TRP A 116 -4.43 3.61 -0.82
N LEU A 117 -3.90 2.73 -1.64
CA LEU A 117 -3.37 3.11 -2.96
C LEU A 117 -4.47 3.69 -3.87
N LEU A 118 -5.69 3.14 -3.79
CA LEU A 118 -6.83 3.54 -4.63
C LEU A 118 -7.70 4.65 -4.00
N TYR A 119 -7.38 5.10 -2.80
CA TYR A 119 -8.21 6.02 -2.03
C TYR A 119 -8.51 7.32 -2.76
N GLN A 120 -7.51 7.90 -3.44
CA GLN A 120 -7.70 9.15 -4.19
C GLN A 120 -8.69 8.97 -5.35
N TYR A 121 -8.65 7.82 -6.03
CA TYR A 121 -9.60 7.49 -7.10
C TYR A 121 -11.02 7.31 -6.56
N ILE A 122 -11.19 6.65 -5.40
CA ILE A 122 -12.47 6.54 -4.72
C ILE A 122 -13.02 7.92 -4.35
N CYS A 123 -12.18 8.78 -3.78
CA CYS A 123 -12.55 10.16 -3.43
C CYS A 123 -12.96 10.97 -4.66
N PHE A 124 -12.20 10.86 -5.75
CA PHE A 124 -12.50 11.54 -7.00
C PHE A 124 -13.88 11.12 -7.56
N ASN A 125 -14.14 9.81 -7.65
CA ASN A 125 -15.43 9.32 -8.14
C ASN A 125 -16.60 9.71 -7.25
N ASN A 126 -16.36 9.89 -5.95
CA ASN A 126 -17.39 10.27 -4.99
C ASN A 126 -17.58 11.79 -4.82
N ARG A 127 -16.73 12.61 -5.45
CA ARG A 127 -16.74 14.05 -5.25
C ARG A 127 -18.04 14.70 -5.73
N GLU A 128 -18.48 14.34 -6.93
CA GLU A 128 -19.60 14.98 -7.62
C GLU A 128 -20.87 14.13 -7.65
N ASN A 129 -20.78 12.87 -7.27
CA ASN A 129 -21.90 11.94 -7.27
C ASN A 129 -22.73 12.08 -5.98
N THR A 130 -24.04 12.19 -6.12
CA THR A 130 -25.00 12.08 -5.02
C THR A 130 -24.99 10.68 -4.43
N ASP A 131 -24.93 9.66 -5.27
CA ASP A 131 -24.82 8.26 -4.87
C ASP A 131 -23.35 7.89 -4.70
N LYS A 132 -22.96 7.61 -3.47
CA LYS A 132 -21.57 7.24 -3.17
C LYS A 132 -21.25 5.84 -3.65
N LEU A 133 -20.14 5.71 -4.39
CA LEU A 133 -19.60 4.46 -4.88
C LEU A 133 -18.66 3.83 -3.84
N PHE A 134 -18.48 2.52 -3.91
CA PHE A 134 -17.53 1.76 -3.08
C PHE A 134 -17.74 1.93 -1.57
N THR A 135 -19.00 1.99 -1.16
CA THR A 135 -19.38 2.23 0.25
C THR A 135 -19.02 1.06 1.17
N ASN A 136 -19.06 -0.17 0.66
CA ASN A 136 -18.67 -1.35 1.41
C ASN A 136 -17.15 -1.44 1.56
N VAL A 137 -16.38 -1.07 0.52
CA VAL A 137 -14.92 -0.94 0.60
C VAL A 137 -14.53 0.06 1.70
N ILE A 138 -15.14 1.25 1.69
CA ILE A 138 -14.88 2.29 2.70
C ILE A 138 -15.23 1.79 4.10
N TRP A 139 -16.37 1.11 4.24
CA TRP A 139 -16.80 0.56 5.52
C TRP A 139 -15.81 -0.49 6.05
N LEU A 140 -15.41 -1.45 5.22
CA LEU A 140 -14.49 -2.50 5.63
C LEU A 140 -13.08 -1.96 5.90
N PHE A 141 -12.63 -1.01 5.07
CA PHE A 141 -11.35 -0.33 5.29
C PHE A 141 -11.30 0.35 6.66
N ASN A 142 -12.30 1.14 7.00
CA ASN A 142 -12.35 1.80 8.30
C ASN A 142 -12.38 0.78 9.45
N LYS A 143 -13.20 -0.24 9.35
CA LYS A 143 -13.31 -1.30 10.37
C LYS A 143 -11.98 -2.02 10.61
N TRP A 144 -11.29 -2.41 9.53
CA TRP A 144 -10.02 -3.13 9.62
C TRP A 144 -8.86 -2.23 10.02
N ALA A 145 -8.84 -0.99 9.58
CA ALA A 145 -7.84 -0.01 9.98
C ALA A 145 -7.96 0.36 11.48
N ASP A 146 -9.18 0.49 12.00
CA ASP A 146 -9.41 0.72 13.43
C ASP A 146 -8.94 -0.47 14.26
N ARG A 147 -9.25 -1.69 13.83
CA ARG A 147 -8.80 -2.92 14.48
C ARG A 147 -7.26 -3.03 14.49
N LEU A 148 -6.62 -2.77 13.36
CA LEU A 148 -5.15 -2.79 13.27
C LEU A 148 -4.53 -1.79 14.23
N ARG A 149 -5.04 -0.54 14.26
CA ARG A 149 -4.57 0.50 15.17
C ARG A 149 -4.73 0.12 16.64
N ALA A 150 -5.82 -0.55 17.00
CA ALA A 150 -6.02 -1.03 18.36
C ALA A 150 -4.97 -2.08 18.75
N ILE A 151 -4.70 -3.05 17.88
CA ILE A 151 -3.68 -4.09 18.09
C ILE A 151 -2.27 -3.47 18.22
N GLU A 152 -1.93 -2.54 17.33
CA GLU A 152 -0.63 -1.85 17.37
C GLU A 152 -0.45 -1.05 18.65
N LYS A 153 -1.50 -0.39 19.13
CA LYS A 153 -1.49 0.35 20.38
C LYS A 153 -1.28 -0.57 21.58
N GLU A 154 -2.00 -1.69 21.67
CA GLU A 154 -1.82 -2.68 22.72
C GLU A 154 -0.39 -3.24 22.74
N ALA A 155 0.15 -3.60 21.57
CA ALA A 155 1.52 -4.07 21.44
C ALA A 155 2.55 -3.03 21.87
N GLN A 156 2.31 -1.76 21.56
CA GLN A 156 3.20 -0.66 22.01
C GLN A 156 3.13 -0.48 23.53
N GLU A 157 1.94 -0.48 24.13
CA GLU A 157 1.77 -0.38 25.58
C GLU A 157 2.45 -1.55 26.32
N GLU A 158 2.34 -2.77 25.78
CA GLU A 158 3.06 -3.93 26.33
C GLU A 158 4.57 -3.78 26.22
N ALA A 159 5.08 -3.34 25.08
CA ALA A 159 6.51 -3.11 24.87
C ALA A 159 7.07 -2.05 25.84
N GLU A 160 6.34 -0.97 26.09
CA GLU A 160 6.70 0.04 27.06
C GLU A 160 6.74 -0.51 28.48
N GLN A 161 5.75 -1.33 28.88
CA GLN A 161 5.74 -1.99 30.20
C GLN A 161 6.93 -2.96 30.36
N TYR A 162 7.26 -3.73 29.32
CA TYR A 162 8.44 -4.59 29.34
C TYR A 162 9.73 -3.80 29.48
N SER A 163 9.87 -2.72 28.77
CA SER A 163 11.03 -1.84 28.84
C SER A 163 11.21 -1.25 30.25
N GLN A 164 10.13 -0.79 30.89
CA GLN A 164 10.16 -0.29 32.26
C GLN A 164 10.55 -1.38 33.28
N LYS A 165 10.04 -2.61 33.10
CA LYS A 165 10.39 -3.75 33.96
C LYS A 165 11.88 -4.12 33.84
N ILE A 166 12.42 -4.09 32.61
CA ILE A 166 13.85 -4.35 32.37
C ILE A 166 14.69 -3.28 33.02
N GLU A 167 14.32 -2.01 32.88
CA GLU A 167 15.09 -0.90 33.50
C GLU A 167 15.04 -0.94 35.02
N ALA A 168 13.91 -1.26 35.63
CA ALA A 168 13.77 -1.46 37.05
C ALA A 168 14.68 -2.59 37.56
N LYS A 169 14.68 -3.75 36.90
CA LYS A 169 15.55 -4.87 37.23
C LYS A 169 17.04 -4.53 37.08
N LYS A 170 17.41 -3.74 36.08
CA LYS A 170 18.78 -3.30 35.86
C LYS A 170 19.24 -2.42 37.00
N LYS A 171 18.43 -1.47 37.46
CA LYS A 171 18.72 -0.62 38.61
C LYS A 171 18.88 -1.44 39.89
N ASP A 172 18.03 -2.43 40.11
CA ASP A 172 18.07 -3.33 41.27
C ASP A 172 19.36 -4.16 41.29
N LEU A 173 19.77 -4.65 40.11
CA LEU A 173 21.05 -5.36 39.97
C LEU A 173 22.24 -4.47 40.23
N GLU A 174 22.30 -3.27 39.69
CA GLU A 174 23.36 -2.30 39.91
C GLU A 174 23.46 -1.92 41.39
N GLU A 175 22.33 -1.76 42.07
CA GLU A 175 22.30 -1.48 43.50
C GLU A 175 22.82 -2.68 44.33
N THR A 176 22.43 -3.89 43.95
CA THR A 176 22.90 -5.13 44.59
C THR A 176 24.40 -5.31 44.41
N GLU A 177 24.93 -5.10 43.23
CA GLU A 177 26.38 -5.12 42.96
C GLU A 177 27.13 -4.06 43.74
N ARG A 178 26.56 -2.85 43.84
CA ARG A 178 27.15 -1.78 44.65
C ARG A 178 27.24 -2.16 46.14
N LYS A 179 26.17 -2.78 46.66
CA LYS A 179 26.14 -3.27 48.05
C LYS A 179 27.18 -4.39 48.25
N ALA A 180 27.27 -5.34 47.30
CA ALA A 180 28.24 -6.43 47.35
C ALA A 180 29.70 -5.92 47.39
N ARG A 181 30.04 -4.93 46.54
CA ARG A 181 31.37 -4.30 46.53
C ARG A 181 31.71 -3.54 47.82
N GLN A 182 30.73 -3.06 48.56
CA GLN A 182 30.94 -2.39 49.83
C GLN A 182 31.19 -3.37 51.00
N VAL A 183 30.76 -4.64 50.84
CA VAL A 183 30.90 -5.71 51.83
C VAL A 183 32.20 -6.50 51.64
N GLU A 184 32.95 -6.31 50.55
CA GLU A 184 34.27 -6.94 50.43
C GLU A 184 35.16 -6.56 51.62
N PRO A 185 35.56 -7.53 52.47
CA PRO A 185 36.35 -7.22 53.67
C PRO A 185 37.70 -6.67 53.22
N LYS A 186 38.14 -5.59 53.85
CA LYS A 186 39.52 -5.14 53.81
C LYS A 186 40.39 -6.30 54.30
N VAL A 187 40.74 -7.21 53.41
CA VAL A 187 41.71 -8.25 53.75
C VAL A 187 43.02 -7.58 54.14
N HIS A 188 43.35 -7.78 55.32
CA HIS A 188 44.53 -7.31 56.07
C HIS A 188 45.80 -7.23 55.22
N ALA A 189 46.21 -6.03 54.91
CA ALA A 189 47.61 -5.71 54.75
C ALA A 189 48.17 -5.59 56.16
N GLY A 190 48.67 -6.66 56.71
CA GLY A 190 49.24 -6.61 57.98
C GLY A 190 49.76 -7.94 58.51
N LYS A 191 50.98 -8.27 58.15
CA LYS A 191 52.07 -8.55 59.12
C LYS A 191 53.27 -9.10 58.39
N GLY A 192 54.23 -8.24 58.14
CA GLY A 192 55.61 -8.68 58.00
C GLY A 192 56.04 -9.40 59.25
N LEU A 193 56.55 -10.60 59.08
CA LEU A 193 57.35 -11.31 60.10
C LEU A 193 58.78 -11.00 59.83
N LYS A 194 59.42 -10.58 60.92
CA LYS A 194 60.87 -10.40 61.04
C LYS A 194 61.60 -11.71 60.84
#